data_a67c033499a55f1ea477826e0a36199a
#
_entry.id   a67c033499a55f1ea477826e0a36199a
#
_cell.length_a   1.000
_cell.length_b   1.000
_cell.length_c   1.000
_cell.angle_alpha   90.00
_cell.angle_beta   90.00
_cell.angle_gamma   90.00
#
_symmetry.space_group_name_H-M   'P 1'
#
loop_
_entity.id
_entity.type
_entity.pdbx_description
1 polymer ?
#
loop_
_entity_poly.entity_id
_entity_poly.type
_entity_poly.pdbx_seq_one_letter_code
_entity_poly.pdbx_strand_id
1 'polypeptide(L)'
;VLDKPQYAGGAPAECTVGEVTRPSLSLHPPDHGMTVADYALRLPETPARFHCFTGLRDGSKSQGCGFRVTVNGQTVAYRRMLPGQWEELGADLTTWAGQPVLLSLVTDSEGSFGFDWAAWGEPELIARP
;
A
#
# COMPACT_ATOMS: atom_id res chain seq x y z
N VAL A 1 8.25 -4.75 -9.87
CA VAL A 1 7.92 -5.07 -8.46
C VAL A 1 8.81 -4.23 -7.54
N LEU A 2 8.21 -3.66 -6.51
CA LEU A 2 8.95 -2.89 -5.52
C LEU A 2 9.64 -3.84 -4.54
N ASP A 3 10.90 -3.55 -4.25
CA ASP A 3 11.69 -4.27 -3.26
C ASP A 3 11.36 -3.76 -1.85
N LYS A 4 12.35 -3.80 -0.96
CA LYS A 4 12.17 -3.33 0.41
C LYS A 4 12.02 -1.81 0.44
N PRO A 5 11.09 -1.28 1.24
CA PRO A 5 11.01 0.17 1.44
C PRO A 5 12.25 0.67 2.19
N GLN A 6 12.55 1.96 2.01
CA GLN A 6 13.64 2.62 2.73
C GLN A 6 13.33 2.71 4.23
N TYR A 7 12.05 2.87 4.56
CA TYR A 7 11.56 2.87 5.92
C TYR A 7 10.18 2.23 5.92
N ALA A 8 9.89 1.42 6.95
CA ALA A 8 8.56 0.81 7.09
C ALA A 8 8.26 0.50 8.54
N GLY A 9 7.00 0.71 8.92
CA GLY A 9 6.46 0.27 10.20
C GLY A 9 5.95 -1.16 10.16
N GLY A 10 6.30 -1.92 9.15
CA GLY A 10 5.88 -3.31 8.95
C GLY A 10 6.94 -4.09 8.21
N ALA A 11 6.60 -5.27 7.72
CA ALA A 11 7.54 -6.20 7.11
C ALA A 11 6.93 -6.98 5.94
N PRO A 12 7.77 -7.44 4.99
CA PRO A 12 7.33 -8.36 3.96
C PRO A 12 6.77 -9.65 4.57
N ALA A 13 5.67 -10.15 4.02
CA ALA A 13 5.01 -11.37 4.49
C ALA A 13 4.13 -11.95 3.40
N GLU A 14 3.88 -13.27 3.50
CA GLU A 14 2.81 -13.88 2.72
C GLU A 14 1.50 -13.63 3.46
N CYS A 15 0.56 -12.96 2.81
CA CYS A 15 -0.72 -12.61 3.43
C CYS A 15 -1.88 -13.24 2.68
N THR A 16 -2.88 -13.73 3.43
CA THR A 16 -4.06 -14.36 2.87
C THR A 16 -5.29 -13.52 3.16
N VAL A 17 -6.05 -13.22 2.12
CA VAL A 17 -7.30 -12.47 2.21
C VAL A 17 -8.30 -13.17 1.29
N GLY A 18 -9.47 -13.55 1.84
CA GLY A 18 -10.49 -14.27 1.07
C GLY A 18 -9.96 -15.55 0.46
N GLU A 19 -9.10 -16.26 1.19
CA GLU A 19 -8.48 -17.54 0.77
C GLU A 19 -7.45 -17.41 -0.36
N VAL A 20 -7.12 -16.17 -0.78
CA VAL A 20 -6.08 -15.93 -1.79
C VAL A 20 -4.84 -15.39 -1.10
N THR A 21 -3.70 -16.08 -1.29
CA THR A 21 -2.43 -15.69 -0.68
C THR A 21 -1.57 -14.94 -1.68
N ARG A 22 -1.00 -13.81 -1.25
CA ARG A 22 -0.11 -12.99 -2.09
C ARG A 22 1.14 -12.59 -1.31
N PRO A 23 2.31 -12.51 -1.99
CA PRO A 23 3.46 -11.84 -1.41
C PRO A 23 3.08 -10.40 -1.14
N SER A 24 3.31 -9.92 0.08
CA SER A 24 2.74 -8.65 0.51
C SER A 24 3.70 -7.90 1.42
N LEU A 25 3.36 -6.63 1.67
CA LEU A 25 3.89 -5.86 2.77
C LEU A 25 2.80 -5.80 3.84
N SER A 26 3.07 -6.39 5.01
CA SER A 26 2.16 -6.32 6.14
C SER A 26 2.43 -5.02 6.89
N LEU A 27 1.46 -4.14 6.91
CA LEU A 27 1.62 -2.77 7.41
C LEU A 27 0.48 -2.44 8.37
N HIS A 28 0.53 -3.08 9.55
CA HIS A 28 -0.50 -2.94 10.57
C HIS A 28 -0.43 -1.55 11.22
N PRO A 29 -1.51 -0.75 11.20
CA PRO A 29 -1.49 0.55 11.84
C PRO A 29 -1.59 0.41 13.36
N PRO A 30 -1.13 1.42 14.12
CA PRO A 30 -1.39 1.46 15.56
C PRO A 30 -2.88 1.71 15.82
N ASP A 31 -3.32 1.57 17.06
CA ASP A 31 -4.71 1.81 17.44
C ASP A 31 -5.17 3.20 17.01
N HIS A 32 -4.30 4.18 17.11
CA HIS A 32 -4.54 5.54 16.65
C HIS A 32 -3.37 5.98 15.78
N GLY A 33 -3.67 6.49 14.58
CA GLY A 33 -2.66 7.03 13.68
C GLY A 33 -2.35 6.13 12.52
N MET A 34 -1.14 6.24 11.99
CA MET A 34 -0.74 5.67 10.70
C MET A 34 0.56 4.89 10.80
N THR A 35 0.69 3.91 9.91
CA THR A 35 1.96 3.22 9.65
C THR A 35 2.34 3.48 8.21
N VAL A 36 3.60 3.76 7.95
CA VAL A 36 4.09 4.21 6.64
C VAL A 36 5.21 3.31 6.16
N ALA A 37 5.22 3.03 4.86
CA ALA A 37 6.35 2.43 4.16
C ALA A 37 6.79 3.39 3.06
N ASP A 38 8.05 3.83 3.09
CA ASP A 38 8.60 4.80 2.17
C ASP A 38 9.56 4.15 1.18
N TYR A 39 9.38 4.48 -0.10
CA TYR A 39 10.25 4.06 -1.18
C TYR A 39 10.84 5.31 -1.83
N ALA A 40 12.14 5.52 -1.67
CA ALA A 40 12.85 6.58 -2.39
C ALA A 40 13.32 6.01 -3.73
N LEU A 41 12.76 6.50 -4.82
CA LEU A 41 13.07 5.99 -6.15
C LEU A 41 13.08 7.10 -7.20
N ARG A 42 13.68 6.75 -8.35
CA ARG A 42 13.59 7.58 -9.54
C ARG A 42 12.65 6.90 -10.52
N LEU A 43 11.63 7.61 -10.97
CA LEU A 43 10.69 7.09 -11.95
C LEU A 43 11.32 7.08 -13.34
N PRO A 44 10.91 6.13 -14.21
CA PRO A 44 11.36 6.15 -15.60
C PRO A 44 10.83 7.38 -16.33
N GLU A 45 11.48 7.74 -17.44
CA GLU A 45 11.05 8.86 -18.26
C GLU A 45 9.81 8.53 -19.10
N THR A 46 9.45 7.25 -19.18
CA THR A 46 8.23 6.78 -19.83
C THR A 46 7.05 6.78 -18.85
N PRO A 47 5.81 6.74 -19.34
CA PRO A 47 4.67 6.66 -18.44
C PRO A 47 4.77 5.47 -17.51
N ALA A 48 4.46 5.71 -16.24
CA ALA A 48 4.49 4.67 -15.21
C ALA A 48 3.27 4.77 -14.31
N ARG A 49 2.87 3.62 -13.77
CA ARG A 49 1.78 3.58 -12.78
C ARG A 49 2.19 2.69 -11.61
N PHE A 50 1.67 3.01 -10.45
CA PHE A 50 1.72 2.15 -9.28
C PHE A 50 0.52 1.21 -9.32
N HIS A 51 0.72 -0.03 -8.90
CA HIS A 51 -0.34 -1.02 -8.81
C HIS A 51 -0.11 -1.94 -7.61
N CYS A 52 -1.18 -2.25 -6.90
CA CYS A 52 -1.14 -3.23 -5.82
C CYS A 52 -2.53 -3.82 -5.59
N PHE A 53 -2.60 -4.75 -4.64
CA PHE A 53 -3.85 -5.21 -4.06
C PHE A 53 -3.88 -4.77 -2.61
N THR A 54 -5.04 -4.32 -2.14
CA THR A 54 -5.23 -3.96 -0.74
C THR A 54 -6.18 -4.95 -0.09
N GLY A 55 -5.92 -5.30 1.16
CA GLY A 55 -6.78 -6.23 1.88
C GLY A 55 -6.46 -6.27 3.36
N LEU A 56 -7.42 -6.79 4.12
CA LEU A 56 -7.24 -7.08 5.52
C LEU A 56 -7.12 -8.60 5.65
N ARG A 57 -6.06 -9.07 6.32
CA ARG A 57 -5.77 -10.50 6.41
C ARG A 57 -6.94 -11.26 7.00
N ASP A 58 -7.15 -12.49 6.56
CA ASP A 58 -8.21 -13.35 7.06
C ASP A 58 -8.13 -13.47 8.59
N GLY A 59 -9.27 -13.37 9.24
CA GLY A 59 -9.37 -13.30 10.69
C GLY A 59 -9.44 -11.86 11.22
N SER A 60 -9.19 -10.86 10.38
CA SER A 60 -9.35 -9.46 10.77
C SER A 60 -10.79 -9.17 11.18
N LYS A 61 -10.94 -8.40 12.25
CA LYS A 61 -12.25 -7.94 12.74
C LYS A 61 -12.34 -6.42 12.66
N SER A 62 -11.55 -5.83 11.78
CA SER A 62 -11.51 -4.38 11.61
C SER A 62 -12.86 -3.82 11.19
N GLN A 63 -13.17 -2.62 11.68
CA GLN A 63 -14.35 -1.86 11.26
C GLN A 63 -14.04 -0.92 10.10
N GLY A 64 -12.85 -1.02 9.57
CA GLY A 64 -12.39 -0.24 8.44
C GLY A 64 -10.96 0.26 8.64
N CYS A 65 -10.20 0.27 7.56
CA CYS A 65 -8.81 0.67 7.56
C CYS A 65 -8.52 1.41 6.27
N GLY A 66 -7.85 2.56 6.35
CA GLY A 66 -7.52 3.38 5.19
C GLY A 66 -6.20 2.96 4.56
N PHE A 67 -6.19 2.84 3.24
CA PHE A 67 -5.00 2.58 2.42
C PHE A 67 -4.78 3.79 1.53
N ARG A 68 -3.66 4.47 1.71
CA ARG A 68 -3.34 5.70 0.97
C ARG A 68 -1.98 5.57 0.30
N VAL A 69 -1.89 6.01 -0.94
CA VAL A 69 -0.63 6.10 -1.66
C VAL A 69 -0.33 7.58 -1.85
N THR A 70 0.87 7.99 -1.47
CA THR A 70 1.31 9.38 -1.68
C THR A 70 2.60 9.42 -2.48
N VAL A 71 2.77 10.48 -3.25
CA VAL A 71 4.04 10.79 -3.93
C VAL A 71 4.43 12.19 -3.48
N ASN A 72 5.61 12.28 -2.85
CA ASN A 72 6.12 13.54 -2.29
C ASN A 72 5.08 14.22 -1.38
N GLY A 73 4.33 13.40 -0.63
CA GLY A 73 3.31 13.89 0.29
C GLY A 73 1.94 14.15 -0.34
N GLN A 74 1.82 14.06 -1.66
CA GLN A 74 0.55 14.26 -2.35
C GLN A 74 -0.18 12.95 -2.52
N THR A 75 -1.43 12.87 -2.08
CA THR A 75 -2.26 11.67 -2.24
C THR A 75 -2.56 11.44 -3.72
N VAL A 76 -2.21 10.24 -4.21
CA VAL A 76 -2.50 9.83 -5.59
C VAL A 76 -3.52 8.69 -5.65
N ALA A 77 -3.76 8.00 -4.55
CA ALA A 77 -4.79 6.97 -4.45
C ALA A 77 -5.18 6.77 -2.99
N TYR A 78 -6.43 6.44 -2.76
CA TYR A 78 -6.94 6.15 -1.43
C TYR A 78 -8.11 5.18 -1.51
N ARG A 79 -8.18 4.27 -0.53
CA ARG A 79 -9.31 3.36 -0.37
C ARG A 79 -9.46 2.99 1.09
N ARG A 80 -10.70 2.96 1.56
CA ARG A 80 -11.05 2.39 2.85
C ARG A 80 -11.50 0.95 2.64
N MET A 81 -10.86 0.02 3.37
CA MET A 81 -11.12 -1.41 3.22
C MET A 81 -11.87 -1.97 4.41
N LEU A 82 -12.77 -2.91 4.14
CA LEU A 82 -13.40 -3.79 5.12
C LEU A 82 -12.86 -5.21 4.91
N PRO A 83 -12.92 -6.08 5.94
CA PRO A 83 -12.50 -7.48 5.75
C PRO A 83 -13.30 -8.17 4.65
N GLY A 84 -12.70 -9.11 3.95
CA GLY A 84 -13.39 -9.93 2.97
C GLY A 84 -12.52 -10.41 1.85
N GLN A 85 -12.03 -9.52 1.01
CA GLN A 85 -11.26 -9.91 -0.16
C GLN A 85 -10.29 -8.82 -0.60
N TRP A 86 -9.33 -9.21 -1.43
CA TRP A 86 -8.41 -8.29 -2.06
C TRP A 86 -9.14 -7.38 -3.04
N GLU A 87 -8.70 -6.12 -3.13
CA GLU A 87 -9.15 -5.19 -4.15
C GLU A 87 -7.95 -4.49 -4.77
N GLU A 88 -7.99 -4.28 -6.08
CA GLU A 88 -6.92 -3.59 -6.77
C GLU A 88 -6.93 -2.11 -6.44
N LEU A 89 -5.74 -1.53 -6.32
CA LEU A 89 -5.54 -0.10 -6.16
C LEU A 89 -4.40 0.33 -7.06
N GLY A 90 -4.62 1.37 -7.85
CA GLY A 90 -3.61 1.86 -8.77
C GLY A 90 -3.61 3.37 -8.86
N ALA A 91 -2.48 3.91 -9.32
CA ALA A 91 -2.31 5.35 -9.52
C ALA A 91 -1.38 5.59 -10.70
N ASP A 92 -1.73 6.56 -11.56
CA ASP A 92 -0.89 7.01 -12.64
C ASP A 92 0.15 7.98 -12.08
N LEU A 93 1.43 7.68 -12.30
CA LEU A 93 2.53 8.48 -11.80
C LEU A 93 3.25 9.26 -12.90
N THR A 94 2.65 9.34 -14.09
CA THR A 94 3.27 9.97 -15.26
C THR A 94 3.67 11.42 -15.01
N THR A 95 2.94 12.14 -14.15
CA THR A 95 3.28 13.51 -13.77
C THR A 95 4.71 13.66 -13.25
N TRP A 96 5.25 12.60 -12.62
CA TRP A 96 6.60 12.62 -12.04
C TRP A 96 7.62 11.85 -12.87
N ALA A 97 7.31 11.58 -14.14
CA ALA A 97 8.21 10.82 -15.01
C ALA A 97 9.63 11.41 -15.01
N GLY A 98 10.63 10.54 -14.88
CA GLY A 98 12.04 10.92 -14.87
C GLY A 98 12.53 11.58 -13.57
N GLN A 99 11.67 11.76 -12.59
CA GLN A 99 12.00 12.47 -11.35
C GLN A 99 12.29 11.53 -10.20
N PRO A 100 13.16 11.95 -9.26
CA PRO A 100 13.25 11.27 -7.98
C PRO A 100 12.00 11.60 -7.16
N VAL A 101 11.42 10.57 -6.54
CA VAL A 101 10.19 10.73 -5.74
C VAL A 101 10.31 9.94 -4.45
N LEU A 102 9.52 10.35 -3.46
CA LEU A 102 9.25 9.55 -2.27
C LEU A 102 7.84 9.00 -2.43
N LEU A 103 7.75 7.70 -2.72
CA LEU A 103 6.49 6.98 -2.81
C LEU A 103 6.21 6.37 -1.45
N SER A 104 5.04 6.68 -0.88
CA SER A 104 4.69 6.18 0.44
C SER A 104 3.39 5.40 0.40
N LEU A 105 3.40 4.24 1.05
CA LEU A 105 2.20 3.45 1.32
C LEU A 105 1.82 3.70 2.77
N VAL A 106 0.62 4.19 2.99
CA VAL A 106 0.17 4.62 4.32
C VAL A 106 -1.06 3.81 4.71
N THR A 107 -0.97 3.12 5.85
CA THR A 107 -2.11 2.45 6.45
C THR A 107 -2.57 3.26 7.64
N ASP A 108 -3.84 3.66 7.64
CA ASP A 108 -4.44 4.51 8.66
C ASP A 108 -5.56 3.74 9.36
N SER A 109 -5.49 3.68 10.70
CA SER A 109 -6.51 3.02 11.49
C SER A 109 -7.88 3.71 11.39
N GLU A 110 -7.89 5.01 11.07
CA GLU A 110 -9.11 5.83 10.96
C GLU A 110 -9.99 5.72 12.20
N GLY A 111 -9.36 5.62 13.39
CA GLY A 111 -10.07 5.52 14.65
C GLY A 111 -10.59 4.13 14.98
N SER A 112 -10.32 3.14 14.13
CA SER A 112 -10.65 1.75 14.40
C SER A 112 -9.70 1.17 15.46
N PHE A 113 -10.21 0.31 16.34
CA PHE A 113 -9.42 -0.27 17.41
C PHE A 113 -9.09 -1.73 17.11
N GLY A 114 -7.82 -1.99 16.84
CA GLY A 114 -7.30 -3.35 16.72
C GLY A 114 -7.79 -4.13 15.50
N PHE A 115 -7.14 -5.25 15.25
CA PHE A 115 -7.48 -6.18 14.16
C PHE A 115 -7.41 -5.57 12.75
N ASP A 116 -6.77 -4.40 12.59
CA ASP A 116 -6.51 -3.79 11.28
C ASP A 116 -5.30 -4.46 10.63
N TRP A 117 -5.43 -5.74 10.32
CA TRP A 117 -4.34 -6.57 9.78
C TRP A 117 -4.15 -6.27 8.29
N ALA A 118 -3.67 -5.07 8.02
CA ALA A 118 -3.55 -4.54 6.68
C ALA A 118 -2.42 -5.19 5.88
N ALA A 119 -2.72 -5.51 4.63
CA ALA A 119 -1.76 -6.08 3.71
C ALA A 119 -1.79 -5.34 2.38
N TRP A 120 -0.61 -4.96 1.90
CA TRP A 120 -0.40 -4.39 0.57
C TRP A 120 0.14 -5.49 -0.31
N GLY A 121 -0.72 -6.09 -1.14
CA GLY A 121 -0.36 -7.25 -1.94
C GLY A 121 0.35 -6.87 -3.23
N GLU A 122 1.49 -7.50 -3.48
CA GLU A 122 2.23 -7.38 -4.74
C GLU A 122 2.40 -5.92 -5.21
N PRO A 123 2.90 -5.00 -4.35
CA PRO A 123 3.08 -3.62 -4.77
C PRO A 123 4.15 -3.54 -5.87
N GLU A 124 3.83 -2.82 -6.96
CA GLU A 124 4.71 -2.76 -8.12
C GLU A 124 4.59 -1.44 -8.86
N LEU A 125 5.65 -1.10 -9.58
CA LEU A 125 5.64 -0.05 -10.58
C LEU A 125 5.62 -0.70 -11.96
N ILE A 126 4.70 -0.26 -12.81
CA ILE A 126 4.57 -0.74 -14.18
C ILE A 126 4.94 0.42 -15.09
N ALA A 127 6.04 0.25 -15.83
CA ALA A 127 6.48 1.24 -16.80
C ALA A 127 6.02 0.82 -18.18
N ARG A 128 5.52 1.77 -18.95
CA ARG A 128 5.16 1.54 -20.34
C ARG A 128 6.33 1.89 -21.23
N PRO A 129 6.60 1.07 -22.25
CA PRO A 129 7.65 1.37 -23.22
C PRO A 129 7.32 2.61 -24.04
#